data_6950a134df0f155cf80d9765b3945f5a
#
_entry.id   6950a134df0f155cf80d9765b3945f5a
#
_cell.length_a   1.000
_cell.length_b   1.000
_cell.length_c   1.000
_cell.angle_alpha   90.00
_cell.angle_beta   90.00
_cell.angle_gamma   90.00
#
_symmetry.space_group_name_H-M   'P 1'
#
loop_
_entity.id
_entity.type
_entity.pdbx_description
1 polymer ?
#
loop_
_entity_poly.entity_id
_entity_poly.type
_entity_poly.pdbx_seq_one_letter_code
_entity_poly.pdbx_strand_id
1 'polypeptide(L)'
;MLLMKNRREFKMRKPIIVGNWKMNHGIAETKEFVAAVDGKVTDKADWGIATPFLDLATAKEGAKNLIVAAENCHFKDSGAYTGEVSVGMLKEIGVEWVILGHSERRQYFGETDETVNLKMLQVLNNGMTPIVCVGESLEEYEAGKTHDVVKTQVVAAFKDVTAEAAERVVIAYEPIWAIGTGKTATNEIAEDVCGYIRGVVAELYGQDVAEKVRI
;
A
#
# COMPACT_ATOMS: atom_id res chain seq x y z
N MET A 1 -42.40 -8.58 22.79
CA MET A 1 -41.34 -9.38 22.15
C MET A 1 -40.42 -8.39 21.46
N LEU A 2 -39.34 -8.05 22.15
CA LEU A 2 -38.42 -6.97 21.77
C LEU A 2 -37.54 -7.43 20.60
N LEU A 3 -37.62 -6.75 19.48
CA LEU A 3 -36.65 -6.85 18.38
C LEU A 3 -35.30 -6.29 18.88
N MET A 4 -34.40 -7.16 19.31
CA MET A 4 -32.99 -6.80 19.47
C MET A 4 -32.44 -6.45 18.09
N LYS A 5 -32.34 -5.15 17.76
CA LYS A 5 -31.53 -4.69 16.67
C LYS A 5 -30.08 -5.06 16.99
N ASN A 6 -29.54 -6.05 16.28
CA ASN A 6 -28.10 -6.30 16.23
C ASN A 6 -27.42 -4.99 15.79
N ARG A 7 -26.97 -4.19 16.76
CA ARG A 7 -25.94 -3.20 16.47
C ARG A 7 -24.67 -3.99 16.20
N ARG A 8 -24.32 -4.18 14.91
CA ARG A 8 -22.95 -4.56 14.57
C ARG A 8 -22.07 -3.49 15.24
N GLU A 9 -21.30 -3.89 16.22
CA GLU A 9 -20.22 -3.04 16.73
C GLU A 9 -19.25 -2.87 15.56
N PHE A 10 -19.23 -1.67 14.97
CA PHE A 10 -18.22 -1.30 14.01
C PHE A 10 -16.88 -1.25 14.75
N LYS A 11 -16.15 -2.37 14.72
CA LYS A 11 -14.78 -2.38 15.19
C LYS A 11 -13.99 -1.48 14.23
N MET A 12 -13.58 -0.32 14.71
CA MET A 12 -12.78 0.62 13.92
C MET A 12 -11.55 -0.11 13.36
N ARG A 13 -11.29 0.07 12.07
CA ARG A 13 -10.08 -0.46 11.44
C ARG A 13 -8.86 0.14 12.12
N LYS A 14 -7.85 -0.68 12.38
CA LYS A 14 -6.60 -0.18 12.96
C LYS A 14 -5.95 0.78 11.96
N PRO A 15 -5.64 2.02 12.36
CA PRO A 15 -4.94 2.95 11.49
C PRO A 15 -3.58 2.40 11.06
N ILE A 16 -3.12 2.84 9.90
CA ILE A 16 -1.78 2.50 9.39
C ILE A 16 -1.05 3.79 9.02
N ILE A 17 0.19 3.90 9.45
CA ILE A 17 1.06 5.05 9.18
C ILE A 17 2.40 4.49 8.70
N VAL A 18 2.65 4.62 7.40
CA VAL A 18 3.88 4.15 6.75
C VAL A 18 4.54 5.31 6.02
N GLY A 19 5.77 5.63 6.42
CA GLY A 19 6.59 6.62 5.73
C GLY A 19 7.25 5.99 4.50
N ASN A 20 6.95 6.51 3.30
CA ASN A 20 7.66 6.13 2.09
C ASN A 20 8.91 7.01 1.96
N TRP A 21 10.09 6.43 2.13
CA TRP A 21 11.35 7.16 2.06
C TRP A 21 11.76 7.53 0.65
N LYS A 22 11.23 6.81 -0.32
CA LYS A 22 11.63 6.97 -1.71
C LYS A 22 13.15 6.77 -1.84
N MET A 23 13.82 7.47 -2.74
CA MET A 23 15.27 7.40 -2.93
C MET A 23 15.97 8.38 -1.98
N ASN A 24 15.81 8.19 -0.66
CA ASN A 24 16.47 8.99 0.36
C ASN A 24 17.03 8.11 1.46
N HIS A 25 17.97 8.66 2.21
CA HIS A 25 18.69 8.03 3.31
C HIS A 25 19.62 6.91 2.86
N GLY A 26 20.38 6.41 3.79
CA GLY A 26 21.29 5.29 3.63
C GLY A 26 21.42 4.52 4.93
N ILE A 27 22.33 3.56 4.98
CA ILE A 27 22.45 2.60 6.08
C ILE A 27 22.63 3.28 7.45
N ALA A 28 23.44 4.35 7.54
CA ALA A 28 23.69 5.03 8.81
C ALA A 28 22.41 5.70 9.33
N GLU A 29 21.73 6.46 8.48
CA GLU A 29 20.50 7.18 8.81
C GLU A 29 19.35 6.19 9.12
N THR A 30 19.31 5.05 8.43
CA THR A 30 18.38 3.95 8.71
C THR A 30 18.55 3.42 10.13
N LYS A 31 19.79 3.16 10.56
CA LYS A 31 20.09 2.71 11.92
C LYS A 31 19.67 3.74 12.96
N GLU A 32 20.01 5.00 12.74
CA GLU A 32 19.65 6.08 13.65
C GLU A 32 18.13 6.23 13.78
N PHE A 33 17.41 6.23 12.65
CA PHE A 33 15.95 6.35 12.64
C PHE A 33 15.27 5.19 13.38
N VAL A 34 15.63 3.95 13.04
CA VAL A 34 15.03 2.78 13.67
C VAL A 34 15.30 2.77 15.17
N ALA A 35 16.53 3.05 15.60
CA ALA A 35 16.90 3.13 17.02
C ALA A 35 16.11 4.24 17.76
N ALA A 36 15.84 5.36 17.09
CA ALA A 36 15.13 6.48 17.70
C ALA A 36 13.62 6.26 17.80
N VAL A 37 13.03 5.46 16.91
CA VAL A 37 11.56 5.39 16.71
C VAL A 37 10.96 4.07 17.16
N ASP A 38 11.62 2.92 16.94
CA ASP A 38 11.05 1.58 17.15
C ASP A 38 10.47 1.38 18.57
N GLY A 39 11.14 1.89 19.60
CA GLY A 39 10.68 1.81 20.98
C GLY A 39 9.57 2.80 21.36
N LYS A 40 9.16 3.70 20.45
CA LYS A 40 8.14 4.74 20.70
C LYS A 40 6.80 4.46 20.03
N VAL A 41 6.75 3.47 19.14
CA VAL A 41 5.50 3.09 18.47
C VAL A 41 4.55 2.43 19.46
N THR A 42 3.26 2.60 19.24
CA THR A 42 2.19 2.09 20.10
C THR A 42 1.28 1.15 19.33
N ASP A 43 0.45 0.40 20.05
CA ASP A 43 -0.54 -0.51 19.47
C ASP A 43 -1.76 0.19 18.84
N LYS A 44 -1.84 1.53 18.97
CA LYS A 44 -2.94 2.34 18.41
C LYS A 44 -2.99 2.36 16.89
N ALA A 45 -1.85 2.16 16.23
CA ALA A 45 -1.74 2.08 14.78
C ALA A 45 -0.69 1.03 14.39
N ASP A 46 -0.71 0.61 13.12
CA ASP A 46 0.43 -0.05 12.51
C ASP A 46 1.38 1.04 12.01
N TRP A 47 2.61 1.02 12.54
CA TRP A 47 3.64 2.00 12.22
C TRP A 47 4.71 1.35 11.37
N GLY A 48 5.12 2.01 10.30
CA GLY A 48 6.13 1.44 9.42
C GLY A 48 6.90 2.47 8.63
N ILE A 49 7.95 1.96 8.00
CA ILE A 49 8.74 2.66 6.99
C ILE A 49 8.88 1.77 5.76
N ALA A 50 8.81 2.38 4.60
CA ALA A 50 9.21 1.77 3.35
C ALA A 50 10.54 2.39 2.93
N THR A 51 11.55 1.55 2.69
CA THR A 51 12.92 1.97 2.43
C THR A 51 13.44 1.41 1.11
N PRO A 52 14.47 2.06 0.52
CA PRO A 52 15.21 1.49 -0.59
C PRO A 52 15.73 0.08 -0.28
N PHE A 53 15.89 -0.75 -1.30
CA PHE A 53 16.36 -2.13 -1.15
C PHE A 53 17.68 -2.25 -0.35
N LEU A 54 18.56 -1.26 -0.52
CA LEU A 54 19.85 -1.19 0.18
C LEU A 54 19.70 -1.21 1.71
N ASP A 55 18.63 -0.61 2.23
CA ASP A 55 18.42 -0.35 3.65
C ASP A 55 17.56 -1.41 4.34
N LEU A 56 16.86 -2.25 3.58
CA LEU A 56 15.87 -3.18 4.11
C LEU A 56 16.42 -4.13 5.17
N ALA A 57 17.56 -4.78 4.90
CA ALA A 57 18.17 -5.70 5.84
C ALA A 57 18.56 -4.98 7.15
N THR A 58 19.16 -3.80 7.03
CA THR A 58 19.53 -2.97 8.18
C THR A 58 18.32 -2.51 8.98
N ALA A 59 17.25 -2.10 8.31
CA ALA A 59 15.99 -1.71 8.96
C ALA A 59 15.37 -2.89 9.70
N LYS A 60 15.31 -4.08 9.08
CA LYS A 60 14.78 -5.30 9.70
C LYS A 60 15.58 -5.79 10.89
N GLU A 61 16.91 -5.69 10.84
CA GLU A 61 17.75 -6.06 11.97
C GLU A 61 17.44 -5.24 13.23
N GLY A 62 17.18 -3.95 13.06
CA GLY A 62 16.90 -3.03 14.17
C GLY A 62 15.43 -2.97 14.59
N ALA A 63 14.49 -3.13 13.65
CA ALA A 63 13.06 -2.98 13.89
C ALA A 63 12.46 -4.23 14.57
N LYS A 64 11.80 -4.01 15.71
CA LYS A 64 11.03 -5.05 16.44
C LYS A 64 9.55 -4.76 16.45
N ASN A 65 9.18 -3.49 16.43
CA ASN A 65 7.80 -2.99 16.50
C ASN A 65 7.39 -2.26 15.22
N LEU A 66 8.35 -1.70 14.47
CA LEU A 66 8.10 -1.06 13.19
C LEU A 66 7.93 -2.10 12.08
N ILE A 67 6.91 -1.90 11.26
CA ILE A 67 6.79 -2.56 9.97
C ILE A 67 7.88 -2.00 9.04
N VAL A 68 8.63 -2.90 8.42
CA VAL A 68 9.58 -2.55 7.36
C VAL A 68 8.99 -3.04 6.05
N ALA A 69 8.78 -2.12 5.11
CA ALA A 69 8.24 -2.39 3.79
C ALA A 69 9.29 -2.14 2.71
N ALA A 70 9.23 -2.92 1.64
CA ALA A 70 9.98 -2.62 0.42
C ALA A 70 9.18 -1.62 -0.44
N GLU A 71 9.87 -0.78 -1.19
CA GLU A 71 9.25 0.21 -2.08
C GLU A 71 8.85 -0.35 -3.44
N ASN A 72 9.19 -1.60 -3.72
CA ASN A 72 8.88 -2.35 -4.93
C ASN A 72 9.24 -3.83 -4.77
N CYS A 73 8.81 -4.66 -5.73
CA CYS A 73 9.34 -6.00 -5.98
C CYS A 73 9.15 -6.37 -7.45
N HIS A 74 9.81 -7.44 -7.90
CA HIS A 74 9.52 -8.06 -9.19
C HIS A 74 8.46 -9.16 -9.04
N PHE A 75 7.68 -9.40 -10.10
CA PHE A 75 6.61 -10.42 -10.11
C PHE A 75 7.07 -11.83 -10.50
N LYS A 76 8.36 -12.03 -10.79
CA LYS A 76 8.97 -13.34 -11.02
C LYS A 76 9.77 -13.77 -9.81
N ASP A 77 9.80 -15.08 -9.57
CA ASP A 77 10.55 -15.64 -8.44
C ASP A 77 12.07 -15.57 -8.66
N SER A 78 12.50 -15.75 -9.91
CA SER A 78 13.91 -15.72 -10.32
C SER A 78 14.02 -15.55 -11.84
N GLY A 79 15.23 -15.38 -12.34
CA GLY A 79 15.51 -15.36 -13.77
C GLY A 79 16.46 -14.26 -14.22
N ALA A 80 16.50 -14.00 -15.52
CA ALA A 80 17.36 -13.00 -16.16
C ALA A 80 16.73 -11.59 -16.04
N TYR A 81 16.65 -11.08 -14.83
CA TYR A 81 16.08 -9.77 -14.51
C TYR A 81 17.11 -8.96 -13.73
N THR A 82 18.20 -8.60 -14.37
CA THR A 82 19.34 -7.90 -13.75
C THR A 82 18.88 -6.62 -13.04
N GLY A 83 19.18 -6.51 -11.75
CA GLY A 83 18.83 -5.35 -10.92
C GLY A 83 17.50 -5.47 -10.18
N GLU A 84 16.67 -6.48 -10.48
CA GLU A 84 15.39 -6.70 -9.81
C GLU A 84 15.53 -7.51 -8.52
N VAL A 85 14.56 -7.30 -7.60
CA VAL A 85 14.45 -8.01 -6.33
C VAL A 85 13.13 -8.78 -6.30
N SER A 86 13.21 -10.10 -6.10
CA SER A 86 12.01 -10.93 -6.02
C SER A 86 11.35 -10.89 -4.64
N VAL A 87 10.09 -11.30 -4.57
CA VAL A 87 9.36 -11.43 -3.29
C VAL A 87 10.04 -12.44 -2.37
N GLY A 88 10.61 -13.53 -2.92
CA GLY A 88 11.38 -14.51 -2.15
C GLY A 88 12.60 -13.91 -1.46
N MET A 89 13.36 -13.05 -2.14
CA MET A 89 14.51 -12.33 -1.56
C MET A 89 14.08 -11.39 -0.43
N LEU A 90 12.96 -10.68 -0.57
CA LEU A 90 12.42 -9.83 0.48
C LEU A 90 12.00 -10.64 1.71
N LYS A 91 11.37 -11.78 1.49
CA LYS A 91 10.92 -12.67 2.56
C LYS A 91 12.09 -13.27 3.33
N GLU A 92 13.20 -13.59 2.64
CA GLU A 92 14.42 -14.14 3.28
C GLU A 92 15.00 -13.20 4.34
N ILE A 93 14.94 -11.89 4.12
CA ILE A 93 15.37 -10.88 5.10
C ILE A 93 14.25 -10.45 6.06
N GLY A 94 13.08 -11.13 6.04
CA GLY A 94 11.97 -10.88 6.95
C GLY A 94 11.10 -9.67 6.60
N VAL A 95 11.21 -9.12 5.40
CA VAL A 95 10.28 -8.08 4.92
C VAL A 95 8.96 -8.72 4.53
N GLU A 96 7.85 -8.17 5.04
CA GLU A 96 6.51 -8.74 4.84
C GLU A 96 5.54 -7.77 4.16
N TRP A 97 5.96 -6.55 3.89
CA TRP A 97 5.13 -5.51 3.28
C TRP A 97 5.84 -4.92 2.06
N VAL A 98 5.06 -4.61 1.00
CA VAL A 98 5.62 -4.08 -0.25
C VAL A 98 4.71 -3.01 -0.82
N ILE A 99 5.26 -1.82 -1.11
CA ILE A 99 4.57 -0.78 -1.90
C ILE A 99 4.60 -1.18 -3.38
N LEU A 100 3.47 -1.07 -4.04
CA LEU A 100 3.30 -1.42 -5.45
C LEU A 100 2.55 -0.30 -6.19
N GLY A 101 2.94 -0.05 -7.42
CA GLY A 101 2.22 0.87 -8.30
C GLY A 101 2.30 2.35 -7.91
N HIS A 102 3.30 2.75 -7.12
CA HIS A 102 3.51 4.16 -6.79
C HIS A 102 3.61 5.01 -8.06
N SER A 103 3.03 6.22 -8.04
CA SER A 103 2.96 7.11 -9.20
C SER A 103 4.31 7.36 -9.87
N GLU A 104 5.38 7.54 -9.09
CA GLU A 104 6.73 7.70 -9.63
C GLU A 104 7.18 6.47 -10.45
N ARG A 105 6.80 5.26 -10.03
CA ARG A 105 7.13 4.04 -10.78
C ARG A 105 6.32 3.91 -12.06
N ARG A 106 5.08 4.34 -12.03
CA ARG A 106 4.23 4.41 -13.23
C ARG A 106 4.79 5.43 -14.21
N GLN A 107 5.18 6.61 -13.72
CA GLN A 107 5.66 7.72 -14.54
C GLN A 107 7.07 7.50 -15.11
N TYR A 108 8.02 7.01 -14.29
CA TYR A 108 9.43 6.99 -14.64
C TYR A 108 9.95 5.60 -15.02
N PHE A 109 9.29 4.54 -14.61
CA PHE A 109 9.77 3.16 -14.77
C PHE A 109 8.81 2.27 -15.55
N GLY A 110 7.79 2.84 -16.19
CA GLY A 110 6.87 2.12 -17.06
C GLY A 110 6.00 1.09 -16.36
N GLU A 111 5.75 1.25 -15.07
CA GLU A 111 4.85 0.37 -14.33
C GLU A 111 3.41 0.59 -14.79
N THR A 112 2.69 -0.49 -15.09
CA THR A 112 1.31 -0.47 -15.58
C THR A 112 0.38 -1.15 -14.58
N ASP A 113 -0.94 -1.00 -14.75
CA ASP A 113 -1.92 -1.71 -13.92
C ASP A 113 -1.74 -3.22 -14.00
N GLU A 114 -1.38 -3.75 -15.17
CA GLU A 114 -1.09 -5.18 -15.34
C GLU A 114 0.13 -5.61 -14.51
N THR A 115 1.24 -4.86 -14.59
CA THR A 115 2.45 -5.21 -13.82
C THR A 115 2.23 -5.06 -12.32
N VAL A 116 1.42 -4.08 -11.88
CA VAL A 116 1.01 -3.91 -10.47
C VAL A 116 0.20 -5.11 -10.00
N ASN A 117 -0.76 -5.57 -10.79
CA ASN A 117 -1.55 -6.77 -10.47
C ASN A 117 -0.66 -8.01 -10.37
N LEU A 118 0.25 -8.25 -11.32
CA LEU A 118 1.18 -9.39 -11.27
C LEU A 118 2.04 -9.37 -10.00
N LYS A 119 2.55 -8.19 -9.61
CA LYS A 119 3.30 -8.01 -8.37
C LYS A 119 2.43 -8.26 -7.14
N MET A 120 1.20 -7.72 -7.14
CA MET A 120 0.25 -7.91 -6.03
C MET A 120 -0.08 -9.39 -5.81
N LEU A 121 -0.36 -10.13 -6.87
CA LEU A 121 -0.58 -11.58 -6.81
C LEU A 121 0.64 -12.30 -6.22
N GLN A 122 1.85 -11.93 -6.66
CA GLN A 122 3.07 -12.54 -6.16
C GLN A 122 3.30 -12.25 -4.66
N VAL A 123 3.04 -11.02 -4.21
CA VAL A 123 3.13 -10.63 -2.79
C VAL A 123 2.11 -11.41 -1.95
N LEU A 124 0.86 -11.47 -2.40
CA LEU A 124 -0.23 -12.18 -1.70
C LEU A 124 0.00 -13.69 -1.63
N ASN A 125 0.47 -14.31 -2.73
CA ASN A 125 0.77 -15.76 -2.79
C ASN A 125 1.91 -16.16 -1.85
N ASN A 126 2.80 -15.24 -1.52
CA ASN A 126 3.87 -15.44 -0.54
C ASN A 126 3.45 -15.10 0.90
N GLY A 127 2.18 -14.81 1.15
CA GLY A 127 1.65 -14.47 2.47
C GLY A 127 1.97 -13.07 2.94
N MET A 128 2.52 -12.22 2.08
CA MET A 128 2.91 -10.84 2.38
C MET A 128 1.76 -9.85 2.16
N THR A 129 1.93 -8.63 2.62
CA THR A 129 0.94 -7.55 2.53
C THR A 129 1.34 -6.52 1.48
N PRO A 130 0.59 -6.36 0.38
CA PRO A 130 0.80 -5.29 -0.58
C PRO A 130 0.18 -3.98 -0.09
N ILE A 131 0.90 -2.86 -0.29
CA ILE A 131 0.38 -1.50 -0.23
C ILE A 131 0.27 -1.03 -1.68
N VAL A 132 -0.94 -1.02 -2.23
CA VAL A 132 -1.17 -0.69 -3.63
C VAL A 132 -1.52 0.78 -3.76
N CYS A 133 -0.69 1.52 -4.49
CA CYS A 133 -0.89 2.93 -4.76
C CYS A 133 -1.82 3.13 -5.95
N VAL A 134 -2.80 4.01 -5.76
CA VAL A 134 -3.75 4.44 -6.79
C VAL A 134 -3.94 5.96 -6.70
N GLY A 135 -4.16 6.60 -7.83
CA GLY A 135 -4.39 8.04 -7.85
C GLY A 135 -4.38 8.61 -9.27
N GLU A 136 -4.94 9.78 -9.40
CA GLU A 136 -5.11 10.49 -10.65
C GLU A 136 -4.06 11.61 -10.83
N SER A 137 -3.73 11.88 -12.07
CA SER A 137 -2.90 13.02 -12.48
C SER A 137 -3.66 14.35 -12.34
N LEU A 138 -2.94 15.48 -12.44
CA LEU A 138 -3.57 16.79 -12.44
C LEU A 138 -4.57 16.96 -13.61
N GLU A 139 -4.21 16.50 -14.79
CA GLU A 139 -5.10 16.57 -15.97
C GLU A 139 -6.39 15.78 -15.75
N GLU A 140 -6.29 14.57 -15.18
CA GLU A 140 -7.46 13.74 -14.87
C GLU A 140 -8.32 14.36 -13.77
N TYR A 141 -7.70 14.94 -12.75
CA TYR A 141 -8.40 15.66 -11.69
C TYR A 141 -9.17 16.87 -12.23
N GLU A 142 -8.51 17.72 -13.03
CA GLU A 142 -9.14 18.90 -13.63
C GLU A 142 -10.25 18.52 -14.64
N ALA A 143 -10.14 17.34 -15.26
CA ALA A 143 -11.19 16.77 -16.11
C ALA A 143 -12.33 16.07 -15.35
N GLY A 144 -12.28 16.04 -14.01
CA GLY A 144 -13.31 15.38 -13.17
C GLY A 144 -13.31 13.84 -13.28
N LYS A 145 -12.18 13.23 -13.64
CA LYS A 145 -12.06 11.78 -13.90
C LYS A 145 -11.52 10.99 -12.71
N THR A 146 -11.34 11.60 -11.54
CA THR A 146 -10.76 10.96 -10.36
C THR A 146 -11.37 9.59 -10.06
N HIS A 147 -12.70 9.50 -9.98
CA HIS A 147 -13.38 8.24 -9.68
C HIS A 147 -13.18 7.18 -10.76
N ASP A 148 -13.21 7.55 -12.05
CA ASP A 148 -12.98 6.60 -13.14
C ASP A 148 -11.56 6.04 -13.12
N VAL A 149 -10.56 6.89 -12.86
CA VAL A 149 -9.15 6.50 -12.78
C VAL A 149 -8.91 5.55 -11.61
N VAL A 150 -9.32 5.94 -10.39
CA VAL A 150 -9.10 5.07 -9.22
C VAL A 150 -9.89 3.76 -9.31
N LYS A 151 -11.10 3.78 -9.89
CA LYS A 151 -11.86 2.55 -10.14
C LYS A 151 -11.12 1.62 -11.08
N THR A 152 -10.61 2.15 -12.20
CA THR A 152 -9.84 1.37 -13.19
C THR A 152 -8.61 0.72 -12.54
N GLN A 153 -7.84 1.50 -11.80
CA GLN A 153 -6.63 1.01 -11.12
C GLN A 153 -6.94 -0.04 -10.04
N VAL A 154 -7.98 0.17 -9.23
CA VAL A 154 -8.40 -0.78 -8.19
C VAL A 154 -8.90 -2.08 -8.83
N VAL A 155 -9.80 -2.01 -9.80
CA VAL A 155 -10.33 -3.20 -10.48
C VAL A 155 -9.21 -4.01 -11.13
N ALA A 156 -8.27 -3.33 -11.80
CA ALA A 156 -7.13 -4.00 -12.42
C ALA A 156 -6.20 -4.64 -11.38
N ALA A 157 -5.87 -3.93 -10.29
CA ALA A 157 -5.03 -4.46 -9.23
C ALA A 157 -5.62 -5.72 -8.58
N PHE A 158 -6.94 -5.75 -8.36
CA PHE A 158 -7.63 -6.86 -7.71
C PHE A 158 -8.02 -8.01 -8.66
N LYS A 159 -7.68 -7.94 -9.93
CA LYS A 159 -7.93 -9.04 -10.88
C LYS A 159 -7.30 -10.34 -10.38
N ASP A 160 -8.07 -11.43 -10.39
CA ASP A 160 -7.67 -12.78 -9.96
C ASP A 160 -7.26 -12.89 -8.47
N VAL A 161 -7.54 -11.89 -7.64
CA VAL A 161 -7.34 -11.91 -6.20
C VAL A 161 -8.56 -12.56 -5.52
N THR A 162 -8.35 -13.50 -4.61
CA THR A 162 -9.45 -14.10 -3.84
C THR A 162 -9.96 -13.14 -2.76
N ALA A 163 -11.22 -13.32 -2.33
CA ALA A 163 -11.80 -12.49 -1.26
C ALA A 163 -10.97 -12.54 0.05
N GLU A 164 -10.47 -13.72 0.41
CA GLU A 164 -9.62 -13.90 1.59
C GLU A 164 -8.28 -13.14 1.46
N ALA A 165 -7.63 -13.21 0.29
CA ALA A 165 -6.39 -12.49 0.04
C ALA A 165 -6.62 -10.97 0.01
N ALA A 166 -7.75 -10.51 -0.52
CA ALA A 166 -8.12 -9.10 -0.57
C ALA A 166 -8.17 -8.44 0.82
N GLU A 167 -8.55 -9.17 1.86
CA GLU A 167 -8.60 -8.66 3.24
C GLU A 167 -7.24 -8.18 3.78
N ARG A 168 -6.14 -8.65 3.19
CA ARG A 168 -4.78 -8.27 3.58
C ARG A 168 -4.21 -7.07 2.82
N VAL A 169 -4.92 -6.63 1.78
CA VAL A 169 -4.46 -5.52 0.94
C VAL A 169 -4.64 -4.19 1.68
N VAL A 170 -3.64 -3.32 1.53
CA VAL A 170 -3.74 -1.91 1.87
C VAL A 170 -3.78 -1.12 0.57
N ILE A 171 -4.72 -0.19 0.43
CA ILE A 171 -4.78 0.72 -0.71
C ILE A 171 -4.29 2.09 -0.24
N ALA A 172 -3.33 2.67 -0.93
CA ALA A 172 -2.84 4.01 -0.68
C ALA A 172 -3.33 4.94 -1.79
N TYR A 173 -4.32 5.78 -1.49
CA TYR A 173 -4.71 6.84 -2.42
C TYR A 173 -3.68 7.97 -2.38
N GLU A 174 -3.09 8.25 -3.53
CA GLU A 174 -2.15 9.36 -3.71
C GLU A 174 -2.69 10.32 -4.78
N PRO A 175 -3.25 11.49 -4.39
CA PRO A 175 -3.59 12.53 -5.34
C PRO A 175 -2.30 13.08 -5.98
N ILE A 176 -1.93 12.56 -7.18
CA ILE A 176 -0.62 12.83 -7.81
C ILE A 176 -0.42 14.34 -8.02
N TRP A 177 -1.51 15.06 -8.32
CA TRP A 177 -1.52 16.51 -8.47
C TRP A 177 -1.11 17.27 -7.20
N ALA A 178 -1.16 16.65 -6.03
CA ALA A 178 -0.73 17.26 -4.76
C ALA A 178 0.73 16.95 -4.40
N ILE A 179 1.36 15.94 -5.05
CA ILE A 179 2.71 15.51 -4.71
C ILE A 179 3.74 16.52 -5.22
N GLY A 180 4.47 17.16 -4.30
CA GLY A 180 5.56 18.09 -4.63
C GLY A 180 5.13 19.41 -5.29
N THR A 181 3.84 19.69 -5.38
CA THR A 181 3.31 20.88 -6.07
C THR A 181 2.97 22.04 -5.13
N GLY A 182 2.98 21.81 -3.82
CA GLY A 182 2.46 22.75 -2.83
C GLY A 182 0.93 22.79 -2.71
N LYS A 183 0.21 22.02 -3.55
CA LYS A 183 -1.24 21.78 -3.40
C LYS A 183 -1.46 20.68 -2.36
N THR A 184 -2.59 20.74 -1.67
CA THR A 184 -2.97 19.73 -0.67
C THR A 184 -4.41 19.30 -0.93
N ALA A 185 -4.65 17.99 -0.92
CA ALA A 185 -6.03 17.48 -0.92
C ALA A 185 -6.72 17.88 0.40
N THR A 186 -7.95 18.36 0.33
CA THR A 186 -8.73 18.63 1.53
C THR A 186 -9.22 17.34 2.17
N ASN A 187 -9.66 17.41 3.42
CA ASN A 187 -10.25 16.25 4.11
C ASN A 187 -11.46 15.70 3.35
N GLU A 188 -12.27 16.58 2.77
CA GLU A 188 -13.47 16.23 2.00
C GLU A 188 -13.09 15.45 0.73
N ILE A 189 -12.06 15.88 0.00
CA ILE A 189 -11.55 15.16 -1.18
C ILE A 189 -11.02 13.78 -0.77
N ALA A 190 -10.23 13.72 0.29
CA ALA A 190 -9.68 12.45 0.76
C ALA A 190 -10.79 11.49 1.20
N GLU A 191 -11.78 11.97 1.95
CA GLU A 191 -12.94 11.17 2.40
C GLU A 191 -13.78 10.68 1.22
N ASP A 192 -14.09 11.55 0.24
CA ASP A 192 -14.84 11.20 -0.96
C ASP A 192 -14.15 10.07 -1.73
N VAL A 193 -12.87 10.26 -2.08
CA VAL A 193 -12.16 9.28 -2.92
C VAL A 193 -11.89 7.98 -2.16
N CYS A 194 -11.46 8.02 -0.90
CA CYS A 194 -11.26 6.81 -0.10
C CYS A 194 -12.59 6.06 0.12
N GLY A 195 -13.70 6.79 0.33
CA GLY A 195 -15.04 6.23 0.41
C GLY A 195 -15.46 5.55 -0.89
N TYR A 196 -15.21 6.20 -2.03
CA TYR A 196 -15.47 5.65 -3.35
C TYR A 196 -14.64 4.37 -3.62
N ILE A 197 -13.34 4.39 -3.34
CA ILE A 197 -12.45 3.21 -3.45
C ILE A 197 -13.01 2.04 -2.64
N ARG A 198 -13.46 2.29 -1.41
CA ARG A 198 -14.09 1.27 -0.56
C ARG A 198 -15.36 0.71 -1.20
N GLY A 199 -16.17 1.57 -1.82
CA GLY A 199 -17.34 1.17 -2.60
C GLY A 199 -16.96 0.22 -3.75
N VAL A 200 -15.89 0.51 -4.48
CA VAL A 200 -15.38 -0.36 -5.55
C VAL A 200 -14.95 -1.74 -5.00
N VAL A 201 -14.26 -1.77 -3.86
CA VAL A 201 -13.91 -3.05 -3.21
C VAL A 201 -15.16 -3.82 -2.79
N ALA A 202 -16.20 -3.12 -2.30
CA ALA A 202 -17.49 -3.74 -1.97
C ALA A 202 -18.23 -4.28 -3.20
N GLU A 203 -18.14 -3.62 -4.36
CA GLU A 203 -18.66 -4.14 -5.63
C GLU A 203 -17.97 -5.45 -6.04
N LEU A 204 -16.66 -5.57 -5.79
CA LEU A 204 -15.87 -6.75 -6.17
C LEU A 204 -16.07 -7.94 -5.21
N TYR A 205 -16.14 -7.70 -3.90
CA TYR A 205 -16.04 -8.75 -2.89
C TYR A 205 -17.14 -8.72 -1.82
N GLY A 206 -18.01 -7.74 -1.84
CA GLY A 206 -19.01 -7.51 -0.80
C GLY A 206 -18.51 -6.67 0.38
N GLN A 207 -19.48 -6.17 1.16
CA GLN A 207 -19.23 -5.20 2.25
C GLN A 207 -18.30 -5.76 3.34
N ASP A 208 -18.43 -7.05 3.68
CA ASP A 208 -17.66 -7.64 4.77
C ASP A 208 -16.14 -7.66 4.47
N VAL A 209 -15.74 -7.85 3.22
CA VAL A 209 -14.34 -7.73 2.77
C VAL A 209 -13.92 -6.27 2.72
N ALA A 210 -14.74 -5.40 2.13
CA ALA A 210 -14.45 -3.98 2.01
C ALA A 210 -14.21 -3.30 3.36
N GLU A 211 -14.92 -3.75 4.41
CA GLU A 211 -14.70 -3.23 5.79
C GLU A 211 -13.37 -3.65 6.40
N LYS A 212 -12.72 -4.69 5.90
CA LYS A 212 -11.41 -5.15 6.38
C LYS A 212 -10.24 -4.51 5.63
N VAL A 213 -10.44 -4.18 4.35
CA VAL A 213 -9.43 -3.48 3.54
C VAL A 213 -9.15 -2.10 4.15
N ARG A 214 -7.87 -1.79 4.35
CA ARG A 214 -7.43 -0.47 4.84
C ARG A 214 -7.12 0.44 3.66
N ILE A 215 -7.63 1.65 3.70
CA ILE A 215 -7.46 2.66 2.65
C ILE A 215 -6.98 3.93 3.34
#